data_cbf560dd14294c2e349fde19ec9b9a9b
#
_entry.id   cbf560dd14294c2e349fde19ec9b9a9b
#
_cell.length_a   1.000
_cell.length_b   1.000
_cell.length_c   1.000
_cell.angle_alpha   90.00
_cell.angle_beta   90.00
_cell.angle_gamma   90.00
#
_symmetry.space_group_name_H-M   'P 1'
#
loop_
_entity.id
_entity.type
_entity.pdbx_description
1 polymer ?
#
loop_
_entity_poly.entity_id
_entity_poly.type
_entity_poly.pdbx_seq_one_letter_code
_entity_poly.pdbx_strand_id
1 'polypeptide(L)'
;MKSILIEKPNQLSIIEREIPTPSAGEVRVKVKLAGICGSDSHIYRGHNPFAKYPRVIGHEFFGVIDAVGEGVESARVGERVAVDPVVSCGHCYPCSIGKPNVCTTLAVLGVHADGGFSEYAVVPAKNAWKIPEAVADQYAVMIEPFTIAANVTGHGQPTENDTVLVYGAGPIGLTIVQVLKGVYNVKNVIVADRIDERLEKAKESGADWAINNSQTPLGEIFDEKGIQPTLVIDAACHPSILKEAVTLASPAARIVLMGFSSEPSEVIQQGITGKELSIFSSRLNAN
;
A
#
# COMPACT_ATOMS: atom_id res chain seq x y z
N MET A 1 -13.49 -15.82 20.73
CA MET A 1 -13.22 -15.59 19.29
C MET A 1 -11.87 -16.16 18.89
N LYS A 2 -11.74 -16.64 17.66
CA LYS A 2 -10.47 -17.10 17.12
C LYS A 2 -9.64 -15.94 16.59
N SER A 3 -8.33 -16.00 16.81
CA SER A 3 -7.37 -15.02 16.27
C SER A 3 -6.10 -15.74 15.85
N ILE A 4 -5.44 -15.22 14.80
CA ILE A 4 -4.13 -15.68 14.36
C ILE A 4 -3.08 -14.82 15.06
N LEU A 5 -2.29 -15.42 15.93
CA LEU A 5 -1.28 -14.76 16.73
C LEU A 5 0.11 -15.13 16.21
N ILE A 6 0.96 -14.14 15.99
CA ILE A 6 2.40 -14.33 15.85
C ILE A 6 3.01 -14.13 17.24
N GLU A 7 3.41 -15.21 17.88
CA GLU A 7 3.98 -15.18 19.23
C GLU A 7 5.38 -14.60 19.24
N LYS A 8 6.17 -15.00 18.26
CA LYS A 8 7.52 -14.53 17.96
C LYS A 8 7.85 -14.89 16.49
N PRO A 9 8.96 -14.44 15.94
CA PRO A 9 9.36 -14.78 14.57
C PRO A 9 9.29 -16.29 14.29
N ASN A 10 8.66 -16.63 13.16
CA ASN A 10 8.41 -17.99 12.67
C ASN A 10 7.52 -18.87 13.58
N GLN A 11 6.81 -18.28 14.53
CA GLN A 11 5.86 -19.00 15.38
C GLN A 11 4.48 -18.35 15.29
N LEU A 12 3.57 -19.06 14.59
CA LEU A 12 2.18 -18.68 14.41
C LEU A 12 1.29 -19.69 15.15
N SER A 13 0.28 -19.19 15.84
CA SER A 13 -0.74 -20.03 16.49
C SER A 13 -2.15 -19.46 16.22
N ILE A 14 -3.14 -20.35 16.24
CA ILE A 14 -4.54 -19.97 16.31
C ILE A 14 -4.96 -20.07 17.78
N ILE A 15 -5.37 -18.95 18.34
CA ILE A 15 -5.74 -18.87 19.75
C ILE A 15 -7.21 -18.53 19.91
N GLU A 16 -7.80 -18.90 21.04
CA GLU A 16 -9.11 -18.43 21.47
C GLU A 16 -8.95 -17.30 22.47
N ARG A 17 -9.72 -16.23 22.28
CA ARG A 17 -9.72 -15.01 23.12
C ARG A 17 -11.18 -14.63 23.44
N GLU A 18 -11.35 -13.82 24.45
CA GLU A 18 -12.62 -13.12 24.67
C GLU A 18 -12.90 -12.12 23.54
N ILE A 19 -14.17 -11.94 23.23
CA ILE A 19 -14.58 -10.91 22.26
C ILE A 19 -14.35 -9.54 22.90
N PRO A 20 -13.54 -8.65 22.29
CA PRO A 20 -13.19 -7.37 22.90
C PRO A 20 -14.42 -6.43 22.96
N THR A 21 -14.50 -5.62 23.99
CA THR A 21 -15.50 -4.55 24.10
C THR A 21 -14.89 -3.24 23.61
N PRO A 22 -15.54 -2.47 22.72
CA PRO A 22 -15.03 -1.19 22.28
C PRO A 22 -15.08 -0.15 23.40
N SER A 23 -14.00 0.60 23.54
CA SER A 23 -13.90 1.74 24.46
C SER A 23 -14.58 2.99 23.88
N ALA A 24 -14.58 4.10 24.61
CA ALA A 24 -15.10 5.37 24.14
C ALA A 24 -14.42 5.79 22.82
N GLY A 25 -15.20 6.19 21.83
CA GLY A 25 -14.73 6.57 20.48
C GLY A 25 -14.31 5.42 19.58
N GLU A 26 -14.49 4.16 20.00
CA GLU A 26 -14.16 2.97 19.21
C GLU A 26 -15.39 2.23 18.70
N VAL A 27 -15.19 1.41 17.68
CA VAL A 27 -16.18 0.44 17.18
C VAL A 27 -15.56 -0.94 17.17
N ARG A 28 -16.42 -1.96 17.36
CA ARG A 28 -16.04 -3.35 17.12
C ARG A 28 -16.53 -3.77 15.75
N VAL A 29 -15.61 -4.26 14.94
CA VAL A 29 -15.88 -4.77 13.59
C VAL A 29 -15.86 -6.29 13.63
N LYS A 30 -16.98 -6.92 13.27
CA LYS A 30 -17.01 -8.34 12.93
C LYS A 30 -16.38 -8.52 11.57
N VAL A 31 -15.16 -9.06 11.54
CA VAL A 31 -14.37 -9.19 10.30
C VAL A 31 -15.04 -10.21 9.38
N LYS A 32 -15.18 -9.84 8.11
CA LYS A 32 -15.72 -10.70 7.06
C LYS A 32 -14.63 -11.30 6.18
N LEU A 33 -13.71 -10.46 5.70
CA LEU A 33 -12.52 -10.88 4.95
C LEU A 33 -11.33 -10.03 5.38
N ALA A 34 -10.15 -10.64 5.32
CA ALA A 34 -8.87 -9.98 5.53
C ALA A 34 -7.90 -10.41 4.43
N GLY A 35 -7.22 -9.45 3.82
CA GLY A 35 -6.15 -9.66 2.86
C GLY A 35 -4.83 -10.00 3.56
N ILE A 36 -3.95 -10.70 2.86
CA ILE A 36 -2.60 -11.02 3.33
C ILE A 36 -1.61 -10.14 2.57
N CYS A 37 -1.01 -9.19 3.26
CA CYS A 37 0.03 -8.34 2.71
C CYS A 37 1.42 -9.01 2.75
N GLY A 38 2.31 -8.60 1.86
CA GLY A 38 3.72 -8.98 1.93
C GLY A 38 4.37 -8.59 3.27
N SER A 39 3.95 -7.49 3.89
CA SER A 39 4.42 -7.05 5.19
C SER A 39 4.03 -7.99 6.34
N ASP A 40 2.92 -8.72 6.24
CA ASP A 40 2.54 -9.76 7.22
C ASP A 40 3.56 -10.91 7.21
N SER A 41 4.06 -11.29 6.01
CA SER A 41 5.15 -12.25 5.88
C SER A 41 6.46 -11.73 6.50
N HIS A 42 6.76 -10.43 6.37
CA HIS A 42 7.91 -9.82 7.02
C HIS A 42 7.76 -9.80 8.55
N ILE A 43 6.57 -9.55 9.08
CA ILE A 43 6.29 -9.65 10.52
C ILE A 43 6.49 -11.11 10.96
N TYR A 44 5.87 -12.08 10.27
CA TYR A 44 6.02 -13.49 10.60
C TYR A 44 7.50 -13.93 10.66
N ARG A 45 8.32 -13.49 9.70
CA ARG A 45 9.76 -13.83 9.63
C ARG A 45 10.66 -13.03 10.56
N GLY A 46 10.13 -12.01 11.25
CA GLY A 46 10.92 -11.13 12.12
C GLY A 46 11.72 -10.05 11.39
N HIS A 47 11.39 -9.77 10.14
CA HIS A 47 12.09 -8.78 9.29
C HIS A 47 11.46 -7.39 9.36
N ASN A 48 10.30 -7.23 10.03
CA ASN A 48 9.66 -5.93 10.19
C ASN A 48 10.21 -5.23 11.45
N PRO A 49 10.91 -4.08 11.33
CA PRO A 49 11.56 -3.43 12.47
C PRO A 49 10.59 -2.76 13.44
N PHE A 50 9.31 -2.61 13.06
CA PHE A 50 8.28 -1.95 13.88
C PHE A 50 7.40 -2.95 14.63
N ALA A 51 7.41 -4.22 14.23
CA ALA A 51 6.57 -5.22 14.85
C ALA A 51 7.04 -5.57 16.27
N LYS A 52 6.09 -5.60 17.22
CA LYS A 52 6.32 -6.08 18.58
C LYS A 52 5.47 -7.32 18.81
N TYR A 53 6.08 -8.36 19.36
CA TYR A 53 5.45 -9.63 19.64
C TYR A 53 5.03 -9.76 21.12
N PRO A 54 3.98 -10.53 21.44
CA PRO A 54 3.06 -11.19 20.50
C PRO A 54 2.15 -10.19 19.77
N ARG A 55 1.66 -10.56 18.57
CA ARG A 55 0.80 -9.68 17.75
C ARG A 55 -0.22 -10.46 16.93
N VAL A 56 -1.49 -10.04 16.95
CA VAL A 56 -2.46 -10.39 15.91
C VAL A 56 -2.23 -9.46 14.73
N ILE A 57 -1.82 -10.03 13.60
CA ILE A 57 -1.46 -9.27 12.40
C ILE A 57 -2.68 -9.04 11.47
N GLY A 58 -2.46 -8.51 10.27
CA GLY A 58 -3.47 -8.21 9.26
C GLY A 58 -3.96 -6.77 9.36
N HIS A 59 -3.78 -6.01 8.27
CA HIS A 59 -4.15 -4.60 8.19
C HIS A 59 -5.03 -4.30 6.97
N GLU A 60 -5.25 -5.27 6.11
CA GLU A 60 -6.15 -5.20 4.95
C GLU A 60 -7.43 -5.95 5.31
N PHE A 61 -8.43 -5.29 5.92
CA PHE A 61 -9.66 -6.00 6.29
C PHE A 61 -10.90 -5.13 6.23
N PHE A 62 -12.02 -5.79 6.02
CA PHE A 62 -13.34 -5.18 6.11
C PHE A 62 -14.30 -6.07 6.90
N GLY A 63 -15.39 -5.48 7.34
CA GLY A 63 -16.41 -6.21 8.08
C GLY A 63 -17.67 -5.39 8.33
N VAL A 64 -18.39 -5.78 9.36
CA VAL A 64 -19.62 -5.11 9.80
C VAL A 64 -19.45 -4.65 11.24
N ILE A 65 -19.80 -3.40 11.54
CA ILE A 65 -19.82 -2.91 12.92
C ILE A 65 -20.90 -3.66 13.68
N ASP A 66 -20.54 -4.35 14.75
CA ASP A 66 -21.48 -5.11 15.59
C ASP A 66 -21.64 -4.52 16.99
N ALA A 67 -20.74 -3.62 17.41
CA ALA A 67 -20.85 -2.87 18.66
C ALA A 67 -20.14 -1.52 18.54
N VAL A 68 -20.59 -0.55 19.32
CA VAL A 68 -19.99 0.79 19.39
C VAL A 68 -19.69 1.15 20.85
N GLY A 69 -18.61 1.89 21.06
CA GLY A 69 -18.27 2.45 22.37
C GLY A 69 -18.99 3.77 22.67
N GLU A 70 -18.78 4.27 23.87
CA GLU A 70 -19.33 5.56 24.30
C GLU A 70 -18.91 6.69 23.35
N GLY A 71 -19.83 7.61 23.03
CA GLY A 71 -19.61 8.74 22.13
C GLY A 71 -19.67 8.42 20.63
N VAL A 72 -19.92 7.15 20.25
CA VAL A 72 -20.15 6.75 18.86
C VAL A 72 -21.65 6.55 18.64
N GLU A 73 -22.16 7.04 17.51
CA GLU A 73 -23.57 6.90 17.15
C GLU A 73 -23.97 5.42 17.04
N SER A 74 -25.01 5.01 17.77
CA SER A 74 -25.53 3.64 17.76
C SER A 74 -26.06 3.20 16.38
N ALA A 75 -26.48 4.16 15.55
CA ALA A 75 -26.92 3.92 14.17
C ALA A 75 -25.83 3.31 13.27
N ARG A 76 -24.56 3.40 13.67
CA ARG A 76 -23.47 2.76 12.95
C ARG A 76 -23.42 1.23 13.05
N VAL A 77 -24.14 0.64 14.02
CA VAL A 77 -24.25 -0.83 14.12
C VAL A 77 -24.97 -1.37 12.88
N GLY A 78 -24.36 -2.36 12.24
CA GLY A 78 -24.82 -2.92 10.96
C GLY A 78 -24.13 -2.31 9.73
N GLU A 79 -23.39 -1.20 9.87
CA GLU A 79 -22.64 -0.63 8.74
C GLU A 79 -21.54 -1.58 8.26
N ARG A 80 -21.44 -1.76 6.94
CA ARG A 80 -20.29 -2.38 6.28
C ARG A 80 -19.17 -1.36 6.22
N VAL A 81 -17.98 -1.72 6.70
CA VAL A 81 -16.86 -0.80 6.80
C VAL A 81 -15.56 -1.45 6.32
N ALA A 82 -14.76 -0.68 5.56
CA ALA A 82 -13.34 -0.94 5.39
C ALA A 82 -12.58 -0.24 6.53
N VAL A 83 -11.53 -0.86 7.01
CA VAL A 83 -10.75 -0.30 8.11
C VAL A 83 -9.48 0.34 7.55
N ASP A 84 -9.32 1.63 7.83
CA ASP A 84 -8.04 2.31 7.66
C ASP A 84 -7.11 1.89 8.81
N PRO A 85 -5.99 1.20 8.54
CA PRO A 85 -5.10 0.74 9.59
C PRO A 85 -4.26 1.86 10.22
N VAL A 86 -4.23 3.07 9.62
CA VAL A 86 -3.38 4.19 10.05
C VAL A 86 -4.02 4.95 11.21
N VAL A 87 -3.49 4.77 12.41
CA VAL A 87 -3.93 5.51 13.60
C VAL A 87 -2.94 6.63 13.91
N SER A 88 -3.40 7.88 13.79
CA SER A 88 -2.61 9.09 13.97
C SER A 88 -3.09 9.93 15.14
N CYS A 89 -2.20 10.77 15.73
CA CYS A 89 -2.54 11.63 16.86
C CYS A 89 -3.40 12.85 16.48
N GLY A 90 -3.41 13.26 15.23
CA GLY A 90 -4.20 14.39 14.72
C GLY A 90 -3.61 15.80 14.98
N HIS A 91 -2.52 15.96 15.76
CA HIS A 91 -2.03 17.27 16.20
C HIS A 91 -0.54 17.54 15.99
N CYS A 92 0.28 16.53 15.66
CA CYS A 92 1.70 16.74 15.35
C CYS A 92 1.88 17.44 13.98
N TYR A 93 3.09 17.92 13.70
CA TYR A 93 3.38 18.63 12.45
C TYR A 93 2.91 17.88 11.19
N PRO A 94 3.25 16.60 10.97
CA PRO A 94 2.69 15.89 9.82
C PRO A 94 1.16 15.86 9.77
N CYS A 95 0.50 15.64 10.91
CA CYS A 95 -0.96 15.64 10.96
C CYS A 95 -1.55 17.02 10.63
N SER A 96 -0.94 18.12 11.10
CA SER A 96 -1.42 19.48 10.87
C SER A 96 -1.30 19.92 9.40
N ILE A 97 -0.45 19.26 8.61
CA ILE A 97 -0.28 19.52 7.16
C ILE A 97 -0.94 18.45 6.28
N GLY A 98 -1.87 17.64 6.83
CA GLY A 98 -2.61 16.62 6.09
C GLY A 98 -1.81 15.36 5.72
N LYS A 99 -0.74 15.04 6.49
CA LYS A 99 0.07 13.82 6.30
C LYS A 99 0.02 12.91 7.55
N PRO A 100 -1.18 12.41 7.95
CA PRO A 100 -1.32 11.57 9.14
C PRO A 100 -0.56 10.24 9.05
N ASN A 101 -0.31 9.76 7.84
CA ASN A 101 0.44 8.55 7.53
C ASN A 101 1.92 8.57 7.96
N VAL A 102 2.46 9.74 8.27
CA VAL A 102 3.80 9.93 8.84
C VAL A 102 3.76 10.64 10.19
N CYS A 103 2.68 10.41 10.95
CA CYS A 103 2.51 10.91 12.31
C CYS A 103 3.70 10.52 13.20
N THR A 104 4.12 11.44 14.10
CA THR A 104 5.25 11.19 15.01
C THR A 104 4.98 10.07 16.02
N THR A 105 3.71 9.79 16.32
CA THR A 105 3.26 8.69 17.17
C THR A 105 2.39 7.70 16.39
N LEU A 106 2.75 7.47 15.12
CA LEU A 106 2.03 6.57 14.22
C LEU A 106 1.84 5.19 14.84
N ALA A 107 0.61 4.70 14.83
CA ALA A 107 0.30 3.30 15.04
C ALA A 107 -0.38 2.73 13.78
N VAL A 108 -0.07 1.49 13.45
CA VAL A 108 -0.70 0.76 12.35
C VAL A 108 -1.29 -0.52 12.93
N LEU A 109 -2.58 -0.73 12.71
CA LEU A 109 -3.26 -1.96 13.11
C LEU A 109 -2.59 -3.15 12.39
N GLY A 110 -2.45 -4.26 13.09
CA GLY A 110 -1.72 -5.43 12.57
C GLY A 110 -0.19 -5.35 12.67
N VAL A 111 0.37 -4.18 13.03
CA VAL A 111 1.81 -3.97 13.23
C VAL A 111 2.12 -3.51 14.64
N HIS A 112 1.60 -2.33 15.03
CA HIS A 112 1.82 -1.72 16.35
C HIS A 112 0.73 -2.09 17.36
N ALA A 113 -0.49 -2.34 16.89
CA ALA A 113 -1.64 -2.82 17.64
C ALA A 113 -2.22 -4.06 16.94
N ASP A 114 -3.11 -4.80 17.62
CA ASP A 114 -3.76 -5.97 17.04
C ASP A 114 -4.57 -5.61 15.81
N GLY A 115 -4.53 -6.47 14.80
CA GLY A 115 -5.13 -6.28 13.49
C GLY A 115 -6.33 -7.20 13.19
N GLY A 116 -6.60 -7.35 11.90
CA GLY A 116 -7.80 -8.00 11.37
C GLY A 116 -7.74 -9.52 11.20
N PHE A 117 -6.63 -10.19 11.51
CA PHE A 117 -6.61 -11.66 11.46
C PHE A 117 -7.26 -12.26 12.71
N SER A 118 -8.51 -11.88 12.92
CA SER A 118 -9.36 -12.22 14.06
C SER A 118 -10.83 -12.19 13.63
N GLU A 119 -11.71 -12.90 14.32
CA GLU A 119 -13.15 -12.83 14.04
C GLU A 119 -13.74 -11.43 14.37
N TYR A 120 -13.14 -10.71 15.33
CA TYR A 120 -13.51 -9.34 15.71
C TYR A 120 -12.26 -8.49 15.93
N ALA A 121 -12.33 -7.23 15.54
CA ALA A 121 -11.33 -6.22 15.78
C ALA A 121 -11.96 -4.96 16.37
N VAL A 122 -11.31 -4.32 17.35
CA VAL A 122 -11.70 -3.01 17.86
C VAL A 122 -10.81 -1.96 17.23
N VAL A 123 -11.42 -0.93 16.66
CA VAL A 123 -10.73 0.15 15.93
C VAL A 123 -11.33 1.51 16.29
N PRO A 124 -10.56 2.61 16.20
CA PRO A 124 -11.14 3.94 16.36
C PRO A 124 -12.28 4.16 15.35
N ALA A 125 -13.40 4.70 15.78
CA ALA A 125 -14.59 4.88 14.94
C ALA A 125 -14.32 5.69 13.66
N LYS A 126 -13.37 6.65 13.72
CA LYS A 126 -12.93 7.45 12.58
C LYS A 126 -12.17 6.64 11.52
N ASN A 127 -11.61 5.49 11.89
CA ASN A 127 -10.87 4.59 11.01
C ASN A 127 -11.77 3.54 10.34
N ALA A 128 -13.04 3.45 10.72
CA ALA A 128 -14.03 2.55 10.13
C ALA A 128 -14.86 3.31 9.08
N TRP A 129 -14.48 3.17 7.81
CA TRP A 129 -15.08 3.88 6.69
C TRP A 129 -16.22 3.09 6.09
N LYS A 130 -17.41 3.70 6.03
CA LYS A 130 -18.61 3.07 5.44
C LYS A 130 -18.39 2.75 3.97
N ILE A 131 -18.74 1.52 3.58
CA ILE A 131 -18.64 1.05 2.19
C ILE A 131 -20.04 1.04 1.57
N PRO A 132 -20.19 1.51 0.32
CA PRO A 132 -21.44 1.37 -0.41
C PRO A 132 -21.87 -0.11 -0.53
N GLU A 133 -23.18 -0.39 -0.42
CA GLU A 133 -23.70 -1.76 -0.51
C GLU A 133 -23.42 -2.43 -1.86
N ALA A 134 -23.30 -1.65 -2.93
CA ALA A 134 -22.96 -2.13 -4.26
C ALA A 134 -21.55 -2.73 -4.39
N VAL A 135 -20.65 -2.44 -3.43
CA VAL A 135 -19.30 -3.00 -3.43
C VAL A 135 -19.35 -4.42 -2.88
N ALA A 136 -19.06 -5.41 -3.71
CA ALA A 136 -19.00 -6.81 -3.29
C ALA A 136 -17.85 -7.06 -2.29
N ASP A 137 -18.01 -8.07 -1.43
CA ASP A 137 -17.08 -8.35 -0.32
C ASP A 137 -15.62 -8.57 -0.80
N GLN A 138 -15.43 -9.25 -1.93
CA GLN A 138 -14.11 -9.48 -2.51
C GLN A 138 -13.40 -8.20 -2.98
N TYR A 139 -14.16 -7.15 -3.28
CA TYR A 139 -13.60 -5.82 -3.61
C TYR A 139 -13.45 -4.94 -2.38
N ALA A 140 -14.32 -5.13 -1.39
CA ALA A 140 -14.26 -4.39 -0.13
C ALA A 140 -12.95 -4.63 0.63
N VAL A 141 -12.43 -5.86 0.61
CA VAL A 141 -11.14 -6.19 1.25
C VAL A 141 -9.94 -5.55 0.52
N MET A 142 -10.10 -5.20 -0.76
CA MET A 142 -9.07 -4.56 -1.56
C MET A 142 -9.00 -3.03 -1.38
N ILE A 143 -9.92 -2.43 -0.61
CA ILE A 143 -9.95 -0.97 -0.44
C ILE A 143 -8.62 -0.45 0.12
N GLU A 144 -8.08 -1.09 1.16
CA GLU A 144 -6.80 -0.65 1.75
C GLU A 144 -5.65 -0.71 0.72
N PRO A 145 -5.36 -1.81 0.00
CA PRO A 145 -4.34 -1.84 -1.05
C PRO A 145 -4.54 -0.77 -2.14
N PHE A 146 -5.79 -0.47 -2.51
CA PHE A 146 -6.07 0.60 -3.47
C PHE A 146 -5.80 1.99 -2.89
N THR A 147 -5.95 2.21 -1.58
CA THR A 147 -5.55 3.49 -0.96
C THR A 147 -4.05 3.71 -1.02
N ILE A 148 -3.24 2.64 -0.90
CA ILE A 148 -1.80 2.70 -1.11
C ILE A 148 -1.48 3.13 -2.56
N ALA A 149 -2.13 2.49 -3.54
CA ALA A 149 -1.96 2.84 -4.96
C ALA A 149 -2.38 4.30 -5.23
N ALA A 150 -3.51 4.75 -4.66
CA ALA A 150 -3.98 6.13 -4.79
C ALA A 150 -2.99 7.15 -4.20
N ASN A 151 -2.42 6.87 -3.03
CA ASN A 151 -1.41 7.74 -2.42
C ASN A 151 -0.15 7.85 -3.30
N VAL A 152 0.36 6.73 -3.80
CA VAL A 152 1.53 6.68 -4.68
C VAL A 152 1.29 7.45 -5.96
N THR A 153 0.18 7.19 -6.65
CA THR A 153 -0.14 7.89 -7.90
C THR A 153 -0.42 9.36 -7.67
N GLY A 154 -1.05 9.72 -6.54
CA GLY A 154 -1.26 11.11 -6.14
C GLY A 154 0.03 11.90 -6.00
N HIS A 155 1.10 11.30 -5.46
CA HIS A 155 2.42 11.94 -5.43
C HIS A 155 3.03 12.11 -6.84
N GLY A 156 2.80 11.15 -7.73
CA GLY A 156 3.26 11.21 -9.10
C GLY A 156 2.49 12.19 -9.98
N GLN A 157 1.27 12.57 -9.61
CA GLN A 157 0.36 13.45 -10.36
C GLN A 157 0.29 13.08 -11.86
N PRO A 158 -0.07 11.81 -12.19
CA PRO A 158 -0.08 11.36 -13.58
C PRO A 158 -1.13 12.08 -14.40
N THR A 159 -0.83 12.26 -15.68
CA THR A 159 -1.73 12.76 -16.69
C THR A 159 -1.95 11.70 -17.77
N GLU A 160 -2.97 11.85 -18.60
CA GLU A 160 -3.25 10.91 -19.70
C GLU A 160 -2.10 10.76 -20.70
N ASN A 161 -1.24 11.78 -20.83
CA ASN A 161 -0.15 11.84 -21.79
C ASN A 161 1.19 11.35 -21.23
N ASP A 162 1.23 10.97 -19.96
CA ASP A 162 2.44 10.42 -19.38
C ASP A 162 2.77 9.04 -19.96
N THR A 163 4.06 8.77 -20.08
CA THR A 163 4.60 7.43 -20.24
C THR A 163 5.07 6.97 -18.85
N VAL A 164 4.30 6.08 -18.24
CA VAL A 164 4.54 5.64 -16.86
C VAL A 164 5.24 4.29 -16.84
N LEU A 165 6.40 4.22 -16.18
CA LEU A 165 7.09 2.98 -15.87
C LEU A 165 6.79 2.57 -14.42
N VAL A 166 6.21 1.40 -14.22
CA VAL A 166 5.98 0.79 -12.91
C VAL A 166 6.95 -0.37 -12.75
N TYR A 167 7.84 -0.29 -11.77
CA TYR A 167 8.66 -1.42 -11.36
C TYR A 167 7.90 -2.32 -10.39
N GLY A 168 7.81 -3.61 -10.73
CA GLY A 168 7.15 -4.63 -9.93
C GLY A 168 5.69 -4.86 -10.32
N ALA A 169 5.38 -6.10 -10.67
CA ALA A 169 4.03 -6.60 -10.94
C ALA A 169 3.48 -7.43 -9.76
N GLY A 170 3.84 -7.07 -8.53
CA GLY A 170 3.23 -7.58 -7.31
C GLY A 170 1.85 -6.96 -7.07
N PRO A 171 1.14 -7.34 -5.99
CA PRO A 171 -0.22 -6.84 -5.71
C PRO A 171 -0.34 -5.32 -5.79
N ILE A 172 0.59 -4.58 -5.19
CA ILE A 172 0.56 -3.10 -5.23
C ILE A 172 0.87 -2.57 -6.64
N GLY A 173 1.83 -3.15 -7.38
CA GLY A 173 2.07 -2.74 -8.76
C GLY A 173 0.84 -2.93 -9.64
N LEU A 174 0.10 -4.03 -9.47
CA LEU A 174 -1.13 -4.29 -10.21
C LEU A 174 -2.27 -3.30 -9.84
N THR A 175 -2.40 -2.92 -8.56
CA THR A 175 -3.37 -1.89 -8.16
C THR A 175 -2.99 -0.51 -8.69
N ILE A 176 -1.69 -0.18 -8.73
CA ILE A 176 -1.19 1.06 -9.35
C ILE A 176 -1.55 1.11 -10.84
N VAL A 177 -1.33 0.02 -11.59
CA VAL A 177 -1.72 -0.05 -13.01
C VAL A 177 -3.22 0.24 -13.18
N GLN A 178 -4.08 -0.39 -12.37
CA GLN A 178 -5.52 -0.18 -12.43
C GLN A 178 -5.92 1.27 -12.10
N VAL A 179 -5.26 1.91 -11.12
CA VAL A 179 -5.50 3.32 -10.80
C VAL A 179 -5.03 4.23 -11.94
N LEU A 180 -3.85 4.00 -12.51
CA LEU A 180 -3.34 4.76 -13.66
C LEU A 180 -4.29 4.69 -14.86
N LYS A 181 -4.81 3.51 -15.15
CA LYS A 181 -5.73 3.28 -16.29
C LYS A 181 -7.16 3.74 -15.98
N GLY A 182 -7.69 3.39 -14.81
CA GLY A 182 -9.12 3.58 -14.49
C GLY A 182 -9.46 4.96 -13.93
N VAL A 183 -8.50 5.64 -13.29
CA VAL A 183 -8.73 6.97 -12.68
C VAL A 183 -8.08 8.08 -13.50
N TYR A 184 -6.83 7.89 -13.91
CA TYR A 184 -6.06 8.93 -14.60
C TYR A 184 -6.10 8.80 -16.12
N ASN A 185 -6.62 7.69 -16.67
CA ASN A 185 -6.69 7.41 -18.11
C ASN A 185 -5.34 7.50 -18.81
N VAL A 186 -4.26 7.10 -18.12
CA VAL A 186 -2.90 7.13 -18.68
C VAL A 186 -2.82 6.22 -19.91
N LYS A 187 -2.34 6.77 -21.03
CA LYS A 187 -2.30 6.05 -22.31
C LYS A 187 -1.18 5.01 -22.39
N ASN A 188 -0.03 5.30 -21.78
CA ASN A 188 1.15 4.45 -21.86
C ASN A 188 1.60 4.00 -20.46
N VAL A 189 1.21 2.80 -20.04
CA VAL A 189 1.63 2.18 -18.78
C VAL A 189 2.52 0.98 -19.09
N ILE A 190 3.77 1.05 -18.71
CA ILE A 190 4.79 0.01 -18.85
C ILE A 190 5.03 -0.62 -17.48
N VAL A 191 5.01 -1.94 -17.40
CA VAL A 191 5.32 -2.67 -16.17
C VAL A 191 6.57 -3.52 -16.39
N ALA A 192 7.53 -3.42 -15.49
CA ALA A 192 8.74 -4.25 -15.48
C ALA A 192 8.74 -5.18 -14.25
N ASP A 193 8.91 -6.46 -14.48
CA ASP A 193 9.09 -7.49 -13.45
C ASP A 193 10.03 -8.59 -13.98
N ARG A 194 10.48 -9.49 -13.11
CA ARG A 194 11.32 -10.63 -13.45
C ARG A 194 10.55 -11.93 -13.61
N ILE A 195 9.26 -11.95 -13.33
CA ILE A 195 8.40 -13.12 -13.27
C ILE A 195 7.31 -13.00 -14.33
N ASP A 196 7.33 -13.88 -15.32
CA ASP A 196 6.43 -13.84 -16.48
C ASP A 196 4.95 -13.96 -16.07
N GLU A 197 4.62 -14.83 -15.11
CA GLU A 197 3.24 -15.00 -14.63
C GLU A 197 2.67 -13.71 -14.02
N ARG A 198 3.51 -12.89 -13.39
CA ARG A 198 3.12 -11.56 -12.87
C ARG A 198 2.93 -10.56 -13.99
N LEU A 199 3.76 -10.63 -15.03
CA LEU A 199 3.64 -9.78 -16.21
C LEU A 199 2.35 -10.03 -16.99
N GLU A 200 1.89 -11.29 -17.08
CA GLU A 200 0.57 -11.59 -17.64
C GLU A 200 -0.54 -10.95 -16.80
N LYS A 201 -0.46 -10.99 -15.46
CA LYS A 201 -1.40 -10.27 -14.60
C LYS A 201 -1.35 -8.75 -14.75
N ALA A 202 -0.18 -8.19 -15.05
CA ALA A 202 -0.07 -6.77 -15.35
C ALA A 202 -0.81 -6.39 -16.63
N LYS A 203 -0.73 -7.22 -17.70
CA LYS A 203 -1.50 -7.05 -18.94
C LYS A 203 -3.01 -7.14 -18.67
N GLU A 204 -3.44 -8.15 -17.93
CA GLU A 204 -4.85 -8.30 -17.52
C GLU A 204 -5.34 -7.09 -16.70
N SER A 205 -4.46 -6.43 -15.93
CA SER A 205 -4.74 -5.22 -15.16
C SER A 205 -4.75 -3.94 -15.99
N GLY A 206 -4.40 -4.02 -17.29
CA GLY A 206 -4.44 -2.90 -18.23
C GLY A 206 -3.09 -2.30 -18.59
N ALA A 207 -1.96 -2.93 -18.24
CA ALA A 207 -0.65 -2.48 -18.70
C ALA A 207 -0.55 -2.58 -20.23
N ASP A 208 -0.10 -1.51 -20.89
CA ASP A 208 0.08 -1.50 -22.35
C ASP A 208 1.31 -2.32 -22.74
N TRP A 209 2.33 -2.33 -21.88
CA TRP A 209 3.55 -3.12 -22.06
C TRP A 209 3.93 -3.80 -20.74
N ALA A 210 4.29 -5.06 -20.83
CA ALA A 210 4.81 -5.86 -19.73
C ALA A 210 6.17 -6.45 -20.14
N ILE A 211 7.24 -6.09 -19.45
CA ILE A 211 8.61 -6.37 -19.84
C ILE A 211 9.31 -7.19 -18.75
N ASN A 212 9.85 -8.35 -19.14
CA ASN A 212 10.70 -9.14 -18.25
C ASN A 212 12.14 -8.57 -18.29
N ASN A 213 12.47 -7.80 -17.27
CA ASN A 213 13.77 -7.14 -17.16
C ASN A 213 14.90 -8.03 -16.59
N SER A 214 14.62 -9.33 -16.36
CA SER A 214 15.66 -10.32 -16.07
C SER A 214 16.37 -10.83 -17.32
N GLN A 215 15.73 -10.69 -18.49
CA GLN A 215 16.22 -11.21 -19.78
C GLN A 215 16.97 -10.12 -20.54
N THR A 216 16.44 -8.91 -20.59
CA THR A 216 17.04 -7.78 -21.30
C THR A 216 16.95 -6.52 -20.44
N PRO A 217 18.03 -5.76 -20.27
CA PRO A 217 18.01 -4.49 -19.54
C PRO A 217 17.00 -3.51 -20.14
N LEU A 218 16.23 -2.83 -19.30
CA LEU A 218 15.21 -1.87 -19.78
C LEU A 218 15.80 -0.75 -20.63
N GLY A 219 17.04 -0.31 -20.33
CA GLY A 219 17.74 0.72 -21.09
C GLY A 219 17.87 0.34 -22.58
N GLU A 220 18.27 -0.89 -22.87
CA GLU A 220 18.42 -1.37 -24.25
C GLU A 220 17.07 -1.36 -25.00
N ILE A 221 16.00 -1.82 -24.34
CA ILE A 221 14.66 -1.84 -24.92
C ILE A 221 14.14 -0.42 -25.17
N PHE A 222 14.38 0.49 -24.22
CA PHE A 222 13.91 1.87 -24.31
C PHE A 222 14.66 2.68 -25.35
N ASP A 223 15.99 2.48 -25.47
CA ASP A 223 16.80 3.11 -26.50
C ASP A 223 16.38 2.66 -27.91
N GLU A 224 16.18 1.34 -28.10
CA GLU A 224 15.71 0.78 -29.39
C GLU A 224 14.34 1.35 -29.81
N LYS A 225 13.45 1.57 -28.83
CA LYS A 225 12.07 2.00 -29.08
C LYS A 225 11.83 3.49 -28.93
N GLY A 226 12.85 4.26 -28.55
CA GLY A 226 12.73 5.70 -28.28
C GLY A 226 11.82 6.03 -27.11
N ILE A 227 11.77 5.16 -26.08
CA ILE A 227 10.92 5.34 -24.91
C ILE A 227 11.66 6.15 -23.85
N GLN A 228 11.03 7.19 -23.32
CA GLN A 228 11.51 7.95 -22.18
C GLN A 228 10.38 8.12 -21.15
N PRO A 229 10.39 7.39 -20.02
CA PRO A 229 9.37 7.52 -19.01
C PRO A 229 9.32 8.91 -18.40
N THR A 230 8.14 9.51 -18.36
CA THR A 230 7.88 10.83 -17.74
C THR A 230 7.46 10.71 -16.28
N LEU A 231 7.04 9.51 -15.87
CA LEU A 231 6.77 9.13 -14.49
C LEU A 231 7.30 7.71 -14.25
N VAL A 232 8.06 7.54 -13.18
CA VAL A 232 8.54 6.23 -12.72
C VAL A 232 8.01 5.95 -11.33
N ILE A 233 7.42 4.77 -11.11
CA ILE A 233 6.91 4.32 -9.82
C ILE A 233 7.63 3.03 -9.41
N ASP A 234 8.32 3.06 -8.26
CA ASP A 234 9.00 1.90 -7.71
C ASP A 234 8.09 1.14 -6.73
N ALA A 235 7.39 0.13 -7.22
CA ALA A 235 6.61 -0.81 -6.42
C ALA A 235 7.34 -2.16 -6.17
N ALA A 236 8.56 -2.33 -6.68
CA ALA A 236 9.41 -3.48 -6.38
C ALA A 236 10.29 -3.27 -5.15
N CYS A 237 10.50 -2.01 -4.77
CA CYS A 237 11.17 -1.61 -3.51
C CYS A 237 12.61 -2.14 -3.36
N HIS A 238 13.36 -2.28 -4.46
CA HIS A 238 14.76 -2.73 -4.41
C HIS A 238 15.70 -1.53 -4.53
N PRO A 239 16.79 -1.46 -3.73
CA PRO A 239 17.72 -0.30 -3.70
C PRO A 239 18.31 0.09 -5.06
N SER A 240 18.52 -0.87 -5.97
CA SER A 240 19.08 -0.60 -7.30
C SER A 240 18.15 0.16 -8.24
N ILE A 241 16.83 0.16 -7.97
CA ILE A 241 15.82 0.72 -8.88
C ILE A 241 15.97 2.23 -8.99
N LEU A 242 16.27 2.93 -7.90
CA LEU A 242 16.42 4.39 -7.94
C LEU A 242 17.51 4.81 -8.94
N LYS A 243 18.63 4.10 -8.99
CA LYS A 243 19.73 4.37 -9.93
C LYS A 243 19.26 4.19 -11.37
N GLU A 244 18.57 3.08 -11.65
CA GLU A 244 18.05 2.79 -13.00
C GLU A 244 16.96 3.79 -13.39
N ALA A 245 16.03 4.12 -12.48
CA ALA A 245 14.99 5.12 -12.70
C ALA A 245 15.55 6.50 -13.06
N VAL A 246 16.58 6.98 -12.34
CA VAL A 246 17.27 8.24 -12.65
C VAL A 246 17.90 8.19 -14.04
N THR A 247 18.42 7.05 -14.45
CA THR A 247 19.03 6.86 -15.77
C THR A 247 18.01 6.88 -16.88
N LEU A 248 16.90 6.13 -16.73
CA LEU A 248 15.87 5.93 -17.75
C LEU A 248 14.86 7.07 -17.87
N ALA A 249 14.62 7.80 -16.78
CA ALA A 249 13.65 8.88 -16.75
C ALA A 249 13.99 9.99 -17.76
N SER A 250 12.99 10.54 -18.43
CA SER A 250 13.12 11.71 -19.29
C SER A 250 13.55 12.95 -18.47
N PRO A 251 14.12 14.00 -19.10
CA PRO A 251 14.19 15.29 -18.44
C PRO A 251 12.83 15.74 -17.91
N ALA A 252 12.81 16.42 -16.76
CA ALA A 252 11.64 16.87 -16.02
C ALA A 252 10.69 15.78 -15.53
N ALA A 253 11.12 14.50 -15.53
CA ALA A 253 10.32 13.39 -15.05
C ALA A 253 10.15 13.39 -13.53
N ARG A 254 9.14 12.66 -13.08
CA ARG A 254 8.81 12.42 -11.68
C ARG A 254 9.13 10.96 -11.33
N ILE A 255 9.72 10.74 -10.17
CA ILE A 255 10.02 9.41 -9.63
C ILE A 255 9.35 9.28 -8.28
N VAL A 256 8.55 8.24 -8.06
CA VAL A 256 7.89 7.97 -6.77
C VAL A 256 8.44 6.67 -6.19
N LEU A 257 9.03 6.77 -5.00
CA LEU A 257 9.61 5.67 -4.27
C LEU A 257 8.66 5.18 -3.19
N MET A 258 8.48 3.87 -3.10
CA MET A 258 7.74 3.21 -2.02
C MET A 258 8.65 2.33 -1.15
N GLY A 259 9.88 2.10 -1.60
CA GLY A 259 10.81 1.21 -0.94
C GLY A 259 11.12 1.61 0.50
N PHE A 260 11.11 0.62 1.39
CA PHE A 260 11.46 0.77 2.80
C PHE A 260 12.67 -0.13 3.12
N SER A 261 13.79 0.11 2.40
CA SER A 261 15.03 -0.61 2.59
C SER A 261 15.99 0.17 3.49
N SER A 262 16.74 -0.54 4.32
CA SER A 262 17.89 0.01 5.05
C SER A 262 19.17 -0.02 4.23
N GLU A 263 19.18 -0.68 3.07
CA GLU A 263 20.31 -0.71 2.17
C GLU A 263 20.41 0.61 1.39
N PRO A 264 21.61 1.16 1.18
CA PRO A 264 21.79 2.42 0.46
C PRO A 264 21.46 2.26 -1.02
N SER A 265 20.86 3.28 -1.62
CA SER A 265 20.71 3.44 -3.07
C SER A 265 21.79 4.42 -3.56
N GLU A 266 22.65 3.98 -4.46
CA GLU A 266 23.70 4.82 -5.04
C GLU A 266 23.16 5.57 -6.25
N VAL A 267 23.13 6.90 -6.18
CA VAL A 267 22.74 7.77 -7.30
C VAL A 267 23.77 8.88 -7.51
N ILE A 268 23.99 9.24 -8.77
CA ILE A 268 24.85 10.37 -9.12
C ILE A 268 23.97 11.63 -9.16
N GLN A 269 24.28 12.61 -8.30
CA GLN A 269 23.53 13.86 -8.19
C GLN A 269 23.37 14.58 -9.54
N GLN A 270 24.40 14.56 -10.39
CA GLN A 270 24.35 15.15 -11.72
C GLN A 270 23.23 14.57 -12.59
N GLY A 271 22.91 13.26 -12.44
CA GLY A 271 21.80 12.62 -13.18
C GLY A 271 20.45 13.15 -12.76
N ILE A 272 20.29 13.55 -11.50
CA ILE A 272 19.07 14.17 -10.98
C ILE A 272 18.97 15.64 -11.42
N THR A 273 20.00 16.42 -11.10
CA THR A 273 20.01 17.87 -11.34
C THR A 273 20.07 18.21 -12.84
N GLY A 274 20.85 17.44 -13.62
CA GLY A 274 20.97 17.65 -15.07
C GLY A 274 19.69 17.38 -15.87
N LYS A 275 18.77 16.59 -15.30
CA LYS A 275 17.44 16.33 -15.87
C LYS A 275 16.32 17.08 -15.15
N GLU A 276 16.62 17.82 -14.08
CA GLU A 276 15.62 18.49 -13.22
C GLU A 276 14.52 17.52 -12.74
N LEU A 277 14.95 16.33 -12.24
CA LEU A 277 14.01 15.30 -11.79
C LEU A 277 13.35 15.67 -10.46
N SER A 278 12.06 15.39 -10.33
CA SER A 278 11.33 15.45 -9.07
C SER A 278 11.25 14.06 -8.46
N ILE A 279 11.79 13.87 -7.25
CA ILE A 279 11.77 12.59 -6.54
C ILE A 279 10.87 12.72 -5.32
N PHE A 280 9.83 11.89 -5.26
CA PHE A 280 8.87 11.82 -4.18
C PHE A 280 8.99 10.49 -3.44
N SER A 281 8.57 10.47 -2.20
CA SER A 281 8.38 9.22 -1.44
C SER A 281 6.92 9.06 -1.03
N SER A 282 6.44 7.82 -1.04
CA SER A 282 5.11 7.47 -0.57
C SER A 282 5.20 6.44 0.55
N ARG A 283 4.41 6.61 1.60
CA ARG A 283 4.33 5.69 2.72
C ARG A 283 2.88 5.54 3.16
N LEU A 284 2.40 4.29 3.27
CA LEU A 284 1.03 3.99 3.68
C LEU A 284 -0.01 4.75 2.82
N ASN A 285 -1.18 5.01 3.39
CA ASN A 285 -2.22 5.84 2.80
C ASN A 285 -2.34 7.17 3.55
N ALA A 286 -2.61 8.25 2.85
CA ALA A 286 -3.04 9.53 3.41
C ALA A 286 -4.50 9.76 3.03
N ASN A 287 -5.28 10.26 3.97
CA ASN A 287 -6.71 10.58 3.80
C ASN A 287 -6.86 11.91 3.06
#